data_697c4d748ef16014f9eb3c6f53c28a9b
#
_entry.id   697c4d748ef16014f9eb3c6f53c28a9b
#
_cell.length_a   1.000
_cell.length_b   1.000
_cell.length_c   1.000
_cell.angle_alpha   90.00
_cell.angle_beta   90.00
_cell.angle_gamma   90.00
#
_symmetry.space_group_name_H-M   'P 1'
#
loop_
_entity.id
_entity.type
_entity.pdbx_description
1 polymer ?
#
loop_
_entity_poly.entity_id
_entity_poly.type
_entity_poly.pdbx_seq_one_letter_code
_entity_poly.pdbx_strand_id
1 'polypeptide(L)'
;MSETKFKFDYIKNRKIYFIISGIIVIFSILSTFIFGAKLDIQFKGGTLITYLYEGDIDSNAFAADAEEALGGIQVKVTTGTDFNTGKNNIQLSLLSNSGLTADKQITLNDALEQKYADNNLQMAESTDVSPSSGKEFFQKCIVAAVFAAIVLILYIAIRFKNIGGWLAGICAVIALFHDIIVVYGTFVIFGMEIDANFMAVILTILGYSINDTIVIYDRIRENKTLYKDKLSLAELTNLSTNQSLTRSINTSVTTIATMLVVTIVAMVYGVNSIISFSFPMMIGLISGTYSTICIAGPLWVWLEEKKNGGNSPKAEAATE
;
A
#
# COMPACT_ATOMS: atom_id res chain seq x y z
N MET A 1 9.50 34.88 -15.23
CA MET A 1 9.63 34.07 -13.99
C MET A 1 8.21 33.82 -13.49
N SER A 2 7.72 32.60 -13.51
CA SER A 2 6.40 32.30 -12.93
C SER A 2 6.53 32.43 -11.41
N GLU A 3 5.87 33.44 -10.84
CA GLU A 3 5.74 33.51 -9.38
C GLU A 3 5.08 32.23 -8.88
N THR A 4 5.74 31.57 -7.94
CA THR A 4 5.17 30.38 -7.33
C THR A 4 3.98 30.78 -6.47
N LYS A 5 2.83 30.15 -6.70
CA LYS A 5 1.57 30.36 -5.95
C LYS A 5 1.72 30.08 -4.45
N PHE A 6 2.69 29.25 -4.08
CA PHE A 6 2.98 28.81 -2.72
C PHE A 6 4.45 29.05 -2.38
N LYS A 7 4.73 29.52 -1.18
CA LYS A 7 6.10 29.75 -0.66
C LYS A 7 6.27 29.00 0.66
N PHE A 8 6.31 27.65 0.57
CA PHE A 8 6.56 26.81 1.73
C PHE A 8 8.05 26.48 1.85
N ASP A 9 8.57 26.49 3.08
CA ASP A 9 9.95 26.09 3.37
C ASP A 9 9.98 24.68 3.98
N TYR A 10 10.08 23.69 3.10
CA TYR A 10 10.10 22.26 3.47
C TYR A 10 11.41 21.87 4.15
N ILE A 11 12.53 22.48 3.76
CA ILE A 11 13.85 22.12 4.27
C ILE A 11 14.06 22.64 5.69
N LYS A 12 13.61 23.85 5.99
CA LYS A 12 13.67 24.42 7.34
C LYS A 12 12.82 23.60 8.33
N ASN A 13 11.64 23.17 7.88
CA ASN A 13 10.69 22.43 8.70
C ASN A 13 10.93 20.90 8.71
N ARG A 14 12.01 20.41 8.11
CA ARG A 14 12.32 18.97 7.95
C ARG A 14 12.22 18.15 9.24
N LYS A 15 12.61 18.72 10.38
CA LYS A 15 12.53 18.03 11.68
C LYS A 15 11.09 17.69 12.06
N ILE A 16 10.14 18.57 11.81
CA ILE A 16 8.72 18.37 12.09
C ILE A 16 8.19 17.23 11.23
N TYR A 17 8.49 17.24 9.92
CA TYR A 17 8.04 16.18 9.00
C TYR A 17 8.64 14.82 9.37
N PHE A 18 9.93 14.76 9.74
CA PHE A 18 10.56 13.50 10.16
C PHE A 18 9.98 12.98 11.48
N ILE A 19 9.63 13.86 12.42
CA ILE A 19 8.96 13.47 13.67
C ILE A 19 7.55 12.92 13.37
N ILE A 20 6.77 13.62 12.55
CA ILE A 20 5.42 13.15 12.15
C ILE A 20 5.52 11.79 11.45
N SER A 21 6.41 11.64 10.48
CA SER A 21 6.65 10.37 9.79
C SER A 21 7.08 9.27 10.75
N GLY A 22 7.98 9.59 11.68
CA GLY A 22 8.42 8.64 12.71
C GLY A 22 7.28 8.17 13.60
N ILE A 23 6.41 9.09 14.04
CA ILE A 23 5.22 8.75 14.83
C ILE A 23 4.27 7.84 14.03
N ILE A 24 4.00 8.17 12.76
CA ILE A 24 3.13 7.36 11.90
C ILE A 24 3.70 5.96 11.71
N VAL A 25 5.00 5.84 11.41
CA VAL A 25 5.68 4.55 11.24
C VAL A 25 5.65 3.73 12.53
N ILE A 26 5.99 4.34 13.67
CA ILE A 26 5.96 3.66 14.97
C ILE A 26 4.53 3.20 15.29
N PHE A 27 3.53 4.06 15.09
CA PHE A 27 2.12 3.71 15.31
C PHE A 27 1.67 2.56 14.41
N SER A 28 2.03 2.57 13.12
CA SER A 28 1.73 1.49 12.18
C SER A 28 2.37 0.16 12.59
N ILE A 29 3.60 0.17 13.11
CA ILE A 29 4.28 -1.03 13.60
C ILE A 29 3.65 -1.50 14.92
N LEU A 30 3.39 -0.59 15.86
CA LEU A 30 2.78 -0.92 17.15
C LEU A 30 1.36 -1.46 16.98
N SER A 31 0.60 -1.01 15.98
CA SER A 31 -0.72 -1.54 15.69
C SER A 31 -0.72 -3.05 15.46
N THR A 32 0.38 -3.61 14.96
CA THR A 32 0.55 -5.06 14.80
C THR A 32 0.48 -5.83 16.11
N PHE A 33 1.01 -5.25 17.20
CA PHE A 33 0.98 -5.87 18.53
C PHE A 33 -0.38 -5.74 19.20
N ILE A 34 -1.17 -4.73 18.83
CA ILE A 34 -2.50 -4.46 19.40
C ILE A 34 -3.58 -5.24 18.65
N PHE A 35 -3.59 -5.19 17.34
CA PHE A 35 -4.65 -5.75 16.49
C PHE A 35 -4.27 -7.10 15.85
N GLY A 36 -2.97 -7.42 15.77
CA GLY A 36 -2.45 -8.58 15.07
C GLY A 36 -2.50 -8.43 13.54
N ALA A 37 -1.50 -8.96 12.86
CA ALA A 37 -1.51 -9.03 11.38
C ALA A 37 -2.22 -10.31 10.94
N LYS A 38 -3.29 -10.16 10.14
CA LYS A 38 -4.05 -11.27 9.58
C LYS A 38 -3.49 -11.60 8.20
N LEU A 39 -2.87 -12.77 8.05
CA LEU A 39 -2.43 -13.26 6.75
C LEU A 39 -3.52 -14.13 6.14
N ASP A 40 -3.83 -13.88 4.87
CA ASP A 40 -4.76 -14.69 4.09
C ASP A 40 -4.23 -16.13 3.85
N ILE A 41 -5.14 -17.04 3.53
CA ILE A 41 -4.79 -18.43 3.19
C ILE A 41 -3.84 -18.55 2.00
N GLN A 42 -3.85 -17.57 1.08
CA GLN A 42 -2.91 -17.51 -0.03
C GLN A 42 -1.45 -17.48 0.41
N PHE A 43 -1.18 -16.97 1.62
CA PHE A 43 0.17 -16.89 2.21
C PHE A 43 0.44 -17.93 3.31
N LYS A 44 -0.61 -18.32 4.07
CA LYS A 44 -0.47 -19.31 5.14
C LYS A 44 -0.69 -20.74 4.69
N GLY A 45 -1.44 -20.92 3.63
CA GLY A 45 -2.04 -22.19 3.24
C GLY A 45 -3.37 -22.41 3.93
N GLY A 46 -4.23 -23.20 3.31
CA GLY A 46 -5.56 -23.51 3.79
C GLY A 46 -6.50 -23.86 2.64
N THR A 47 -7.77 -24.05 2.97
CA THR A 47 -8.84 -24.31 2.01
C THR A 47 -9.82 -23.15 1.95
N LEU A 48 -10.16 -22.72 0.76
CA LEU A 48 -11.19 -21.76 0.47
C LEU A 48 -12.32 -22.43 -0.27
N ILE A 49 -13.53 -22.38 0.28
CA ILE A 49 -14.73 -22.93 -0.36
C ILE A 49 -15.73 -21.81 -0.54
N THR A 50 -16.24 -21.66 -1.74
CA THR A 50 -17.26 -20.66 -2.08
C THR A 50 -18.57 -21.38 -2.37
N TYR A 51 -19.63 -20.99 -1.66
CA TYR A 51 -20.99 -21.44 -1.90
C TYR A 51 -21.81 -20.31 -2.48
N LEU A 52 -22.70 -20.64 -3.40
CA LEU A 52 -23.79 -19.75 -3.85
C LEU A 52 -25.06 -20.12 -3.12
N TYR A 53 -25.86 -19.13 -2.76
CA TYR A 53 -27.13 -19.33 -2.04
C TYR A 53 -28.18 -18.30 -2.44
N GLU A 54 -29.43 -18.57 -2.09
CA GLU A 54 -30.57 -17.69 -2.30
C GLU A 54 -31.17 -17.29 -0.94
N GLY A 55 -31.72 -16.08 -0.87
CA GLY A 55 -32.27 -15.55 0.38
C GLY A 55 -31.23 -14.96 1.31
N ASP A 56 -31.41 -15.11 2.61
CA ASP A 56 -30.54 -14.57 3.65
C ASP A 56 -29.99 -15.71 4.52
N ILE A 57 -28.70 -15.72 4.79
CA ILE A 57 -28.02 -16.65 5.68
C ILE A 57 -27.20 -15.85 6.70
N ASP A 58 -27.44 -16.12 7.99
CA ASP A 58 -26.58 -15.56 9.05
C ASP A 58 -25.18 -16.16 8.97
N SER A 59 -24.21 -15.32 8.69
CA SER A 59 -22.80 -15.71 8.56
C SER A 59 -22.21 -16.30 9.84
N ASN A 60 -22.69 -15.91 11.03
CA ASN A 60 -22.20 -16.45 12.30
C ASN A 60 -22.78 -17.84 12.55
N ALA A 61 -24.06 -18.04 12.26
CA ALA A 61 -24.67 -19.37 12.34
C ALA A 61 -24.02 -20.35 11.35
N PHE A 62 -23.80 -19.89 10.11
CA PHE A 62 -23.13 -20.69 9.08
C PHE A 62 -21.72 -21.08 9.48
N ALA A 63 -20.94 -20.15 10.11
CA ALA A 63 -19.61 -20.45 10.61
C ALA A 63 -19.63 -21.52 11.70
N ALA A 64 -20.55 -21.40 12.69
CA ALA A 64 -20.69 -22.39 13.77
C ALA A 64 -21.05 -23.78 13.23
N ASP A 65 -21.93 -23.87 12.26
CA ASP A 65 -22.34 -25.11 11.63
C ASP A 65 -21.20 -25.76 10.82
N ALA A 66 -20.41 -24.94 10.13
CA ALA A 66 -19.24 -25.42 9.41
C ALA A 66 -18.14 -25.91 10.37
N GLU A 67 -17.93 -25.21 11.51
CA GLU A 67 -16.99 -25.64 12.56
C GLU A 67 -17.43 -26.96 13.20
N GLU A 68 -18.72 -27.15 13.45
CA GLU A 68 -19.29 -28.39 13.97
C GLU A 68 -19.05 -29.55 12.98
N ALA A 69 -19.37 -29.36 11.70
CA ALA A 69 -19.16 -30.36 10.65
C ALA A 69 -17.69 -30.74 10.47
N LEU A 70 -16.77 -29.82 10.73
CA LEU A 70 -15.33 -30.03 10.64
C LEU A 70 -14.68 -30.54 11.92
N GLY A 71 -15.46 -30.81 12.98
CA GLY A 71 -14.94 -31.30 14.26
C GLY A 71 -14.19 -30.24 15.08
N GLY A 72 -14.62 -28.96 15.01
CA GLY A 72 -14.08 -27.86 15.79
C GLY A 72 -12.92 -27.12 15.13
N ILE A 73 -12.68 -27.33 13.85
CA ILE A 73 -11.70 -26.51 13.10
C ILE A 73 -12.30 -25.12 12.90
N GLN A 74 -11.62 -24.08 13.38
CA GLN A 74 -12.06 -22.72 13.22
C GLN A 74 -12.14 -22.32 11.74
N VAL A 75 -13.28 -21.73 11.38
CA VAL A 75 -13.52 -21.26 10.03
C VAL A 75 -13.80 -19.74 10.07
N LYS A 76 -13.44 -19.08 9.00
CA LYS A 76 -13.82 -17.70 8.75
C LYS A 76 -14.83 -17.66 7.61
N VAL A 77 -15.90 -16.95 7.82
CA VAL A 77 -16.96 -16.77 6.83
C VAL A 77 -16.98 -15.32 6.33
N THR A 78 -17.09 -15.14 5.03
CA THR A 78 -17.26 -13.85 4.38
C THR A 78 -18.40 -13.95 3.38
N THR A 79 -19.33 -13.02 3.44
CA THR A 79 -20.47 -12.95 2.51
C THR A 79 -20.22 -11.91 1.42
N GLY A 80 -20.79 -12.13 0.24
CA GLY A 80 -20.70 -11.22 -0.89
C GLY A 80 -21.83 -11.49 -1.89
N THR A 81 -21.75 -10.83 -3.04
CA THR A 81 -22.65 -11.09 -4.18
C THR A 81 -21.79 -11.40 -5.40
N ASP A 82 -22.10 -12.47 -6.08
CA ASP A 82 -21.47 -12.82 -7.36
C ASP A 82 -22.02 -11.89 -8.47
N PHE A 83 -21.15 -11.09 -9.05
CA PHE A 83 -21.52 -10.14 -10.10
C PHE A 83 -21.98 -10.78 -11.39
N ASN A 84 -21.53 -12.00 -11.69
CA ASN A 84 -21.87 -12.68 -12.94
C ASN A 84 -23.27 -13.27 -12.88
N THR A 85 -23.66 -13.81 -11.71
CA THR A 85 -24.92 -14.52 -11.53
C THR A 85 -25.95 -13.69 -10.76
N GLY A 86 -25.53 -12.62 -10.08
CA GLY A 86 -26.38 -11.84 -9.17
C GLY A 86 -26.80 -12.59 -7.91
N LYS A 87 -26.29 -13.80 -7.69
CA LYS A 87 -26.59 -14.62 -6.50
C LYS A 87 -25.69 -14.21 -5.33
N ASN A 88 -26.20 -14.38 -4.13
CA ASN A 88 -25.39 -14.23 -2.93
C ASN A 88 -24.36 -15.34 -2.86
N ASN A 89 -23.15 -15.01 -2.41
CA ASN A 89 -22.13 -16.00 -2.14
C ASN A 89 -21.69 -15.94 -0.67
N ILE A 90 -21.29 -17.08 -0.15
CA ILE A 90 -20.68 -17.22 1.16
C ILE A 90 -19.37 -17.99 1.00
N GLN A 91 -18.31 -17.38 1.48
CA GLN A 91 -16.95 -17.87 1.32
C GLN A 91 -16.43 -18.36 2.67
N LEU A 92 -16.03 -19.61 2.73
CA LEU A 92 -15.56 -20.29 3.91
C LEU A 92 -14.04 -20.48 3.80
N SER A 93 -13.29 -19.86 4.68
CA SER A 93 -11.83 -19.92 4.73
C SER A 93 -11.38 -20.75 5.93
N LEU A 94 -10.61 -21.78 5.69
CA LEU A 94 -10.05 -22.66 6.72
C LEU A 94 -8.53 -22.56 6.72
N LEU A 95 -7.95 -22.25 7.87
CA LEU A 95 -6.51 -22.36 8.07
C LEU A 95 -6.16 -23.83 8.36
N SER A 96 -5.50 -24.49 7.44
CA SER A 96 -5.09 -25.89 7.60
C SER A 96 -3.67 -26.11 7.10
N ASN A 97 -2.85 -26.77 7.89
CA ASN A 97 -1.48 -27.09 7.51
C ASN A 97 -1.39 -28.20 6.45
N SER A 98 -2.48 -28.88 6.12
CA SER A 98 -2.50 -30.03 5.19
C SER A 98 -3.61 -29.98 4.13
N GLY A 99 -4.34 -28.85 4.03
CA GLY A 99 -5.56 -28.78 3.23
C GLY A 99 -6.73 -29.58 3.86
N LEU A 100 -7.88 -29.51 3.27
CA LEU A 100 -9.03 -30.32 3.66
C LEU A 100 -8.97 -31.65 2.87
N THR A 101 -8.99 -32.80 3.57
CA THR A 101 -9.06 -34.10 2.86
C THR A 101 -10.40 -34.19 2.11
N ALA A 102 -10.40 -34.88 0.98
CA ALA A 102 -11.60 -35.04 0.16
C ALA A 102 -12.82 -35.55 0.97
N ASP A 103 -12.58 -36.50 1.89
CA ASP A 103 -13.65 -37.04 2.74
C ASP A 103 -14.25 -35.96 3.67
N LYS A 104 -13.42 -35.13 4.27
CA LYS A 104 -13.89 -34.02 5.13
C LYS A 104 -14.61 -32.95 4.33
N GLN A 105 -14.17 -32.70 3.10
CA GLN A 105 -14.82 -31.73 2.21
C GLN A 105 -16.20 -32.22 1.79
N ILE A 106 -16.35 -33.51 1.47
CA ILE A 106 -17.64 -34.12 1.17
C ILE A 106 -18.56 -34.04 2.39
N THR A 107 -18.07 -34.47 3.58
CA THR A 107 -18.84 -34.41 4.82
C THR A 107 -19.33 -33.00 5.14
N LEU A 108 -18.46 -31.99 4.99
CA LEU A 108 -18.80 -30.57 5.18
C LEU A 108 -19.87 -30.13 4.19
N ASN A 109 -19.68 -30.44 2.91
CA ASN A 109 -20.60 -30.06 1.86
C ASN A 109 -21.98 -30.66 2.09
N ASP A 110 -22.05 -31.98 2.32
CA ASP A 110 -23.31 -32.68 2.56
C ASP A 110 -24.05 -32.11 3.80
N ALA A 111 -23.32 -31.82 4.88
CA ALA A 111 -23.90 -31.26 6.10
C ALA A 111 -24.47 -29.85 5.87
N LEU A 112 -23.73 -28.99 5.16
CA LEU A 112 -24.16 -27.62 4.91
C LEU A 112 -25.29 -27.55 3.87
N GLU A 113 -25.21 -28.31 2.76
CA GLU A 113 -26.26 -28.36 1.75
C GLU A 113 -27.57 -28.92 2.30
N GLN A 114 -27.50 -29.92 3.20
CA GLN A 114 -28.68 -30.47 3.87
C GLN A 114 -29.31 -29.45 4.83
N LYS A 115 -28.49 -28.73 5.61
CA LYS A 115 -28.96 -27.78 6.62
C LYS A 115 -29.54 -26.50 5.99
N TYR A 116 -28.98 -26.06 4.89
CA TYR A 116 -29.37 -24.85 4.15
C TYR A 116 -30.06 -25.18 2.82
N ALA A 117 -30.78 -26.30 2.77
CA ALA A 117 -31.53 -26.73 1.58
C ALA A 117 -32.57 -25.69 1.13
N ASP A 118 -33.23 -24.99 2.08
CA ASP A 118 -34.19 -23.93 1.80
C ASP A 118 -33.58 -22.70 1.13
N ASN A 119 -32.27 -22.52 1.31
CA ASN A 119 -31.49 -21.45 0.70
C ASN A 119 -30.84 -21.86 -0.63
N ASN A 120 -31.13 -23.06 -1.13
CA ASN A 120 -30.55 -23.59 -2.38
C ASN A 120 -29.01 -23.46 -2.40
N LEU A 121 -28.37 -23.78 -1.25
CA LEU A 121 -26.93 -23.71 -1.09
C LEU A 121 -26.24 -24.68 -2.03
N GLN A 122 -25.26 -24.19 -2.81
CA GLN A 122 -24.50 -25.01 -3.74
C GLN A 122 -23.02 -24.60 -3.69
N MET A 123 -22.13 -25.59 -3.61
CA MET A 123 -20.69 -25.35 -3.71
C MET A 123 -20.33 -24.93 -5.14
N ALA A 124 -19.80 -23.71 -5.29
CA ALA A 124 -19.39 -23.15 -6.58
C ALA A 124 -17.92 -23.45 -6.88
N GLU A 125 -17.06 -23.31 -5.87
CA GLU A 125 -15.61 -23.46 -6.03
C GLU A 125 -14.98 -23.94 -4.73
N SER A 126 -13.94 -24.77 -4.85
CA SER A 126 -13.08 -25.15 -3.74
C SER A 126 -11.64 -25.07 -4.19
N THR A 127 -10.85 -24.30 -3.46
CA THR A 127 -9.43 -24.07 -3.74
C THR A 127 -8.60 -24.42 -2.52
N ASP A 128 -7.67 -25.35 -2.68
CA ASP A 128 -6.68 -25.73 -1.64
C ASP A 128 -5.34 -25.08 -1.95
N VAL A 129 -4.80 -24.33 -0.99
CA VAL A 129 -3.48 -23.74 -1.04
C VAL A 129 -2.58 -24.47 -0.04
N SER A 130 -1.57 -25.18 -0.53
CA SER A 130 -0.60 -25.80 0.37
C SER A 130 0.23 -24.73 1.10
N PRO A 131 0.60 -24.91 2.37
CA PRO A 131 1.43 -23.96 3.11
C PRO A 131 2.78 -23.67 2.46
N SER A 132 3.35 -24.66 1.75
CA SER A 132 4.57 -24.50 0.97
C SER A 132 4.39 -23.53 -0.21
N SER A 133 3.27 -23.64 -0.93
CA SER A 133 2.93 -22.76 -2.06
C SER A 133 2.65 -21.34 -1.58
N GLY A 134 1.93 -21.16 -0.48
CA GLY A 134 1.69 -19.85 0.12
C GLY A 134 2.98 -19.15 0.54
N LYS A 135 3.87 -19.88 1.24
CA LYS A 135 5.19 -19.35 1.61
C LYS A 135 6.04 -18.99 0.40
N GLU A 136 6.05 -19.83 -0.63
CA GLU A 136 6.78 -19.58 -1.87
C GLU A 136 6.24 -18.35 -2.59
N PHE A 137 4.92 -18.20 -2.67
CA PHE A 137 4.28 -17.01 -3.26
C PHE A 137 4.66 -15.73 -2.51
N PHE A 138 4.58 -15.73 -1.17
CA PHE A 138 5.00 -14.59 -0.35
C PHE A 138 6.47 -14.22 -0.56
N GLN A 139 7.37 -15.21 -0.60
CA GLN A 139 8.78 -14.98 -0.88
C GLN A 139 9.00 -14.36 -2.27
N LYS A 140 8.31 -14.83 -3.30
CA LYS A 140 8.36 -14.25 -4.66
C LYS A 140 7.89 -12.79 -4.67
N CYS A 141 6.85 -12.46 -3.92
CA CYS A 141 6.37 -11.08 -3.76
C CYS A 141 7.42 -10.18 -3.10
N ILE A 142 8.07 -10.64 -2.04
CA ILE A 142 9.17 -9.88 -1.39
C ILE A 142 10.35 -9.67 -2.36
N VAL A 143 10.74 -10.73 -3.07
CA VAL A 143 11.83 -10.64 -4.06
C VAL A 143 11.46 -9.63 -5.16
N ALA A 144 10.23 -9.65 -5.65
CA ALA A 144 9.76 -8.69 -6.66
C ALA A 144 9.81 -7.24 -6.13
N ALA A 145 9.38 -6.99 -4.88
CA ALA A 145 9.42 -5.67 -4.28
C ALA A 145 10.86 -5.17 -4.09
N VAL A 146 11.77 -6.02 -3.61
CA VAL A 146 13.21 -5.69 -3.46
C VAL A 146 13.84 -5.42 -4.83
N PHE A 147 13.55 -6.25 -5.82
CA PHE A 147 14.05 -6.05 -7.18
C PHE A 147 13.54 -4.73 -7.78
N ALA A 148 12.25 -4.42 -7.62
CA ALA A 148 11.69 -3.15 -8.04
C ALA A 148 12.40 -1.95 -7.35
N ALA A 149 12.65 -2.02 -6.04
CA ALA A 149 13.38 -0.98 -5.33
C ALA A 149 14.81 -0.78 -5.88
N ILE A 150 15.53 -1.86 -6.16
CA ILE A 150 16.88 -1.80 -6.75
C ILE A 150 16.84 -1.14 -8.14
N VAL A 151 15.90 -1.56 -9.00
CA VAL A 151 15.73 -0.98 -10.34
C VAL A 151 15.42 0.51 -10.25
N LEU A 152 14.55 0.93 -9.32
CA LEU A 152 14.22 2.33 -9.08
C LEU A 152 15.44 3.15 -8.63
N ILE A 153 16.25 2.64 -7.71
CA ILE A 153 17.49 3.31 -7.28
C ILE A 153 18.43 3.49 -8.47
N LEU A 154 18.65 2.43 -9.25
CA LEU A 154 19.52 2.47 -10.44
C LEU A 154 18.99 3.47 -11.47
N TYR A 155 17.70 3.45 -11.75
CA TYR A 155 17.06 4.39 -12.67
C TYR A 155 17.29 5.84 -12.22
N ILE A 156 17.01 6.16 -10.95
CA ILE A 156 17.21 7.51 -10.41
C ILE A 156 18.69 7.89 -10.41
N ALA A 157 19.57 6.96 -10.03
CA ALA A 157 21.02 7.21 -10.00
C ALA A 157 21.56 7.60 -11.39
N ILE A 158 21.13 6.91 -12.43
CA ILE A 158 21.54 7.20 -13.81
C ILE A 158 20.87 8.48 -14.32
N ARG A 159 19.55 8.61 -14.12
CA ARG A 159 18.74 9.72 -14.65
C ARG A 159 19.12 11.06 -14.04
N PHE A 160 19.49 11.07 -12.77
CA PHE A 160 19.77 12.26 -11.97
C PHE A 160 21.21 12.38 -11.50
N LYS A 161 22.15 11.79 -12.23
CA LYS A 161 23.59 11.82 -11.88
C LYS A 161 24.13 13.23 -11.58
N ASN A 162 23.60 14.26 -12.26
CA ASN A 162 24.05 15.65 -12.13
C ASN A 162 23.63 16.32 -10.80
N ILE A 163 22.72 15.74 -10.05
CA ILE A 163 22.28 16.24 -8.74
C ILE A 163 22.61 15.29 -7.58
N GLY A 164 23.53 14.34 -7.77
CA GLY A 164 23.84 13.35 -6.74
C GLY A 164 22.88 12.15 -6.77
N GLY A 165 22.62 11.61 -7.96
CA GLY A 165 21.57 10.63 -8.25
C GLY A 165 21.51 9.41 -7.35
N TRP A 166 22.66 8.86 -6.88
CA TRP A 166 22.68 7.73 -5.95
C TRP A 166 22.00 8.06 -4.63
N LEU A 167 22.35 9.21 -4.05
CA LEU A 167 21.77 9.63 -2.77
C LEU A 167 20.31 10.00 -2.93
N ALA A 168 19.97 10.66 -4.05
CA ALA A 168 18.56 10.95 -4.41
C ALA A 168 17.72 9.67 -4.54
N GLY A 169 18.28 8.62 -5.19
CA GLY A 169 17.63 7.32 -5.33
C GLY A 169 17.37 6.62 -4.00
N ILE A 170 18.37 6.61 -3.13
CA ILE A 170 18.24 6.03 -1.78
C ILE A 170 17.16 6.78 -0.98
N CYS A 171 17.16 8.12 -1.00
CA CYS A 171 16.17 8.92 -0.28
C CYS A 171 14.75 8.70 -0.81
N ALA A 172 14.59 8.55 -2.13
CA ALA A 172 13.32 8.21 -2.74
C ALA A 172 12.82 6.84 -2.26
N VAL A 173 13.69 5.82 -2.22
CA VAL A 173 13.29 4.49 -1.73
C VAL A 173 12.99 4.49 -0.23
N ILE A 174 13.67 5.29 0.59
CA ILE A 174 13.31 5.46 2.01
C ILE A 174 11.90 6.04 2.15
N ALA A 175 11.54 7.04 1.33
CA ALA A 175 10.19 7.58 1.30
C ALA A 175 9.15 6.54 0.84
N LEU A 176 9.47 5.72 -0.16
CA LEU A 176 8.61 4.59 -0.56
C LEU A 176 8.43 3.56 0.56
N PHE A 177 9.47 3.29 1.32
CA PHE A 177 9.40 2.37 2.47
C PHE A 177 8.47 2.89 3.57
N HIS A 178 8.50 4.21 3.82
CA HIS A 178 7.53 4.86 4.68
C HIS A 178 6.10 4.63 4.19
N ASP A 179 5.82 4.80 2.89
CA ASP A 179 4.49 4.63 2.32
C ASP A 179 4.00 3.18 2.43
N ILE A 180 4.87 2.19 2.20
CA ILE A 180 4.57 0.77 2.41
C ILE A 180 4.18 0.49 3.85
N ILE A 181 4.89 1.06 4.83
CA ILE A 181 4.57 0.87 6.25
C ILE A 181 3.22 1.51 6.60
N VAL A 182 2.88 2.66 6.03
CA VAL A 182 1.57 3.30 6.22
C VAL A 182 0.44 2.42 5.67
N VAL A 183 0.62 1.86 4.46
CA VAL A 183 -0.33 0.93 3.87
C VAL A 183 -0.48 -0.33 4.71
N TYR A 184 0.63 -0.92 5.15
CA TYR A 184 0.63 -2.05 6.06
C TYR A 184 -0.15 -1.74 7.35
N GLY A 185 0.12 -0.59 7.97
CA GLY A 185 -0.60 -0.12 9.15
C GLY A 185 -2.11 0.01 8.89
N THR A 186 -2.51 0.46 7.70
CA THR A 186 -3.92 0.54 7.30
C THR A 186 -4.56 -0.85 7.30
N PHE A 187 -3.92 -1.86 6.68
CA PHE A 187 -4.44 -3.23 6.70
C PHE A 187 -4.60 -3.76 8.13
N VAL A 188 -3.60 -3.54 8.98
CA VAL A 188 -3.62 -4.02 10.37
C VAL A 188 -4.70 -3.32 11.20
N ILE A 189 -4.80 -1.99 11.13
CA ILE A 189 -5.74 -1.19 11.94
C ILE A 189 -7.19 -1.50 11.58
N PHE A 190 -7.49 -1.66 10.29
CA PHE A 190 -8.83 -1.98 9.80
C PHE A 190 -9.13 -3.48 9.79
N GLY A 191 -8.21 -4.31 10.29
CA GLY A 191 -8.40 -5.76 10.38
C GLY A 191 -8.49 -6.48 9.03
N MET A 192 -7.98 -5.83 7.97
CA MET A 192 -7.94 -6.41 6.62
C MET A 192 -6.89 -7.50 6.54
N GLU A 193 -7.13 -8.50 5.71
CA GLU A 193 -6.16 -9.58 5.49
C GLU A 193 -5.07 -9.14 4.53
N ILE A 194 -3.85 -9.51 4.85
CA ILE A 194 -2.70 -9.36 3.95
C ILE A 194 -2.81 -10.47 2.92
N ASP A 195 -3.28 -10.10 1.73
CA ASP A 195 -3.60 -10.96 0.60
C ASP A 195 -2.89 -10.49 -0.69
N ALA A 196 -3.29 -11.00 -1.84
CA ALA A 196 -2.80 -10.55 -3.13
C ALA A 196 -3.12 -9.07 -3.41
N ASN A 197 -4.25 -8.53 -2.89
CA ASN A 197 -4.60 -7.11 -3.02
C ASN A 197 -3.58 -6.23 -2.29
N PHE A 198 -3.14 -6.63 -1.09
CA PHE A 198 -2.07 -5.94 -0.37
C PHE A 198 -0.80 -5.82 -1.23
N MET A 199 -0.38 -6.90 -1.88
CA MET A 199 0.78 -6.87 -2.77
C MET A 199 0.56 -6.00 -4.00
N ALA A 200 -0.64 -6.04 -4.58
CA ALA A 200 -1.02 -5.19 -5.71
C ALA A 200 -1.00 -3.70 -5.32
N VAL A 201 -1.51 -3.34 -4.14
CA VAL A 201 -1.46 -1.97 -3.60
C VAL A 201 -0.02 -1.52 -3.42
N ILE A 202 0.86 -2.33 -2.80
CA ILE A 202 2.28 -1.98 -2.63
C ILE A 202 2.94 -1.71 -3.97
N LEU A 203 2.82 -2.63 -4.93
CA LEU A 203 3.46 -2.47 -6.24
C LEU A 203 2.94 -1.25 -7.00
N THR A 204 1.66 -0.95 -6.87
CA THR A 204 1.05 0.23 -7.50
C THR A 204 1.55 1.52 -6.87
N ILE A 205 1.65 1.57 -5.52
CA ILE A 205 2.15 2.75 -4.80
C ILE A 205 3.63 2.98 -5.09
N LEU A 206 4.45 1.93 -5.21
CA LEU A 206 5.84 2.07 -5.63
C LEU A 206 5.95 2.82 -6.97
N GLY A 207 5.12 2.47 -7.94
CA GLY A 207 5.11 3.15 -9.24
C GLY A 207 4.55 4.57 -9.19
N TYR A 208 3.49 4.78 -8.40
CA TYR A 208 2.83 6.09 -8.32
C TYR A 208 3.66 7.12 -7.53
N SER A 209 4.13 6.78 -6.34
CA SER A 209 4.88 7.70 -5.47
C SER A 209 6.22 8.09 -6.09
N ILE A 210 6.91 7.14 -6.77
CA ILE A 210 8.16 7.44 -7.43
C ILE A 210 7.98 8.43 -8.60
N ASN A 211 6.87 8.36 -9.33
CA ASN A 211 6.58 9.27 -10.42
C ASN A 211 6.55 10.74 -9.96
N ASP A 212 5.95 10.99 -8.81
CA ASP A 212 5.89 12.35 -8.23
C ASP A 212 7.27 12.82 -7.75
N THR A 213 8.06 11.93 -7.15
CA THR A 213 9.46 12.19 -6.77
C THR A 213 10.32 12.54 -7.98
N ILE A 214 10.15 11.83 -9.10
CA ILE A 214 10.87 12.10 -10.36
C ILE A 214 10.54 13.50 -10.88
N VAL A 215 9.29 13.94 -10.81
CA VAL A 215 8.88 15.30 -11.23
C VAL A 215 9.61 16.37 -10.43
N ILE A 216 9.72 16.21 -9.11
CA ILE A 216 10.45 17.16 -8.26
C ILE A 216 11.95 17.14 -8.58
N TYR A 217 12.57 15.97 -8.72
CA TYR A 217 13.99 15.84 -9.04
C TYR A 217 14.33 16.37 -10.42
N ASP A 218 13.44 16.19 -11.40
CA ASP A 218 13.62 16.77 -12.73
C ASP A 218 13.57 18.30 -12.68
N ARG A 219 12.67 18.85 -11.88
CA ARG A 219 12.60 20.30 -11.65
C ARG A 219 13.83 20.85 -10.91
N ILE A 220 14.36 20.11 -9.92
CA ILE A 220 15.62 20.48 -9.26
C ILE A 220 16.78 20.49 -10.26
N ARG A 221 16.85 19.48 -11.13
CA ARG A 221 17.89 19.39 -12.17
C ARG A 221 17.80 20.58 -13.15
N GLU A 222 16.60 20.92 -13.60
CA GLU A 222 16.34 22.07 -14.47
C GLU A 222 16.77 23.39 -13.79
N ASN A 223 16.31 23.64 -12.58
CA ASN A 223 16.62 24.83 -11.82
C ASN A 223 18.13 24.94 -11.51
N LYS A 224 18.82 23.82 -11.25
CA LYS A 224 20.28 23.81 -11.07
C LYS A 224 21.01 24.34 -12.31
N THR A 225 20.52 24.01 -13.48
CA THR A 225 21.08 24.53 -14.75
C THR A 225 20.74 26.01 -14.96
N LEU A 226 19.52 26.44 -14.59
CA LEU A 226 19.07 27.83 -14.77
C LEU A 226 19.76 28.79 -13.80
N TYR A 227 19.90 28.43 -12.54
CA TYR A 227 20.42 29.32 -11.50
C TYR A 227 21.94 29.21 -11.30
N LYS A 228 22.63 28.22 -11.90
CA LYS A 228 24.10 28.10 -11.95
C LYS A 228 24.79 28.44 -10.62
N ASP A 229 24.47 27.71 -9.58
CA ASP A 229 25.05 27.84 -8.22
C ASP A 229 24.76 29.19 -7.49
N LYS A 230 23.81 29.99 -7.98
CA LYS A 230 23.37 31.22 -7.28
C LYS A 230 22.49 30.93 -6.08
N LEU A 231 21.94 29.72 -5.99
CA LEU A 231 21.08 29.26 -4.89
C LEU A 231 21.79 28.12 -4.15
N SER A 232 21.63 28.08 -2.84
CA SER A 232 22.01 26.93 -2.03
C SER A 232 21.16 25.70 -2.42
N LEU A 233 21.64 24.51 -2.09
CA LEU A 233 20.90 23.27 -2.37
C LEU A 233 19.52 23.27 -1.71
N ALA A 234 19.42 23.82 -0.50
CA ALA A 234 18.17 23.96 0.25
C ALA A 234 17.17 24.91 -0.47
N GLU A 235 17.63 26.09 -0.89
CA GLU A 235 16.81 27.06 -1.62
C GLU A 235 16.36 26.52 -2.97
N LEU A 236 17.28 25.87 -3.69
CA LEU A 236 17.00 25.25 -4.98
C LEU A 236 15.91 24.16 -4.86
N THR A 237 16.01 23.32 -3.83
CA THR A 237 15.04 22.25 -3.57
C THR A 237 13.70 22.83 -3.15
N ASN A 238 13.65 23.81 -2.25
CA ASN A 238 12.42 24.49 -1.87
C ASN A 238 11.73 25.14 -3.08
N LEU A 239 12.49 25.86 -3.90
CA LEU A 239 11.96 26.50 -5.11
C LEU A 239 11.35 25.45 -6.05
N SER A 240 12.09 24.37 -6.31
CA SER A 240 11.67 23.31 -7.24
C SER A 240 10.42 22.56 -6.75
N THR A 241 10.38 22.25 -5.44
CA THR A 241 9.21 21.62 -4.83
C THR A 241 7.99 22.53 -4.92
N ASN A 242 8.11 23.84 -4.59
CA ASN A 242 7.00 24.77 -4.71
C ASN A 242 6.52 24.95 -6.16
N GLN A 243 7.42 24.93 -7.15
CA GLN A 243 7.05 24.98 -8.57
C GLN A 243 6.31 23.73 -9.06
N SER A 244 6.63 22.55 -8.50
CA SER A 244 6.01 21.27 -8.85
C SER A 244 4.72 21.02 -8.06
N LEU A 245 4.49 21.72 -6.95
CA LEU A 245 3.45 21.44 -5.98
C LEU A 245 2.03 21.40 -6.57
N THR A 246 1.69 22.35 -7.43
CA THR A 246 0.36 22.40 -8.06
C THR A 246 0.10 21.15 -8.91
N ARG A 247 1.12 20.66 -9.61
CA ARG A 247 1.01 19.43 -10.42
C ARG A 247 0.83 18.22 -9.51
N SER A 248 1.68 18.07 -8.49
CA SER A 248 1.62 16.96 -7.54
C SER A 248 0.26 16.91 -6.83
N ILE A 249 -0.22 18.05 -6.31
CA ILE A 249 -1.54 18.11 -5.66
C ILE A 249 -2.67 17.75 -6.63
N ASN A 250 -2.70 18.32 -7.83
CA ASN A 250 -3.77 18.04 -8.79
C ASN A 250 -3.80 16.56 -9.17
N THR A 251 -2.64 15.95 -9.44
CA THR A 251 -2.54 14.52 -9.77
C THR A 251 -3.02 13.66 -8.61
N SER A 252 -2.60 13.98 -7.39
CA SER A 252 -2.98 13.23 -6.19
C SER A 252 -4.48 13.37 -5.91
N VAL A 253 -5.02 14.59 -5.94
CA VAL A 253 -6.45 14.84 -5.69
C VAL A 253 -7.33 14.09 -6.69
N THR A 254 -6.99 14.13 -7.99
CA THR A 254 -7.79 13.41 -9.00
C THR A 254 -7.75 11.90 -8.80
N THR A 255 -6.59 11.33 -8.49
CA THR A 255 -6.47 9.88 -8.27
C THR A 255 -7.12 9.45 -6.95
N ILE A 256 -6.96 10.22 -5.87
CA ILE A 256 -7.61 9.97 -4.58
C ILE A 256 -9.14 10.06 -4.74
N ALA A 257 -9.65 11.06 -5.46
CA ALA A 257 -11.09 11.19 -5.73
C ALA A 257 -11.63 9.98 -6.51
N THR A 258 -10.89 9.49 -7.50
CA THR A 258 -11.25 8.27 -8.23
C THR A 258 -11.31 7.06 -7.30
N MET A 259 -10.28 6.85 -6.46
CA MET A 259 -10.26 5.74 -5.51
C MET A 259 -11.36 5.86 -4.45
N LEU A 260 -11.69 7.07 -4.02
CA LEU A 260 -12.79 7.34 -3.10
C LEU A 260 -14.14 6.91 -3.70
N VAL A 261 -14.41 7.28 -4.96
CA VAL A 261 -15.63 6.86 -5.66
C VAL A 261 -15.70 5.35 -5.78
N VAL A 262 -14.60 4.70 -6.19
CA VAL A 262 -14.51 3.22 -6.27
C VAL A 262 -14.80 2.59 -4.91
N THR A 263 -14.20 3.12 -3.83
CA THR A 263 -14.40 2.61 -2.47
C THR A 263 -15.85 2.75 -2.02
N ILE A 264 -16.49 3.93 -2.25
CA ILE A 264 -17.88 4.17 -1.89
C ILE A 264 -18.80 3.22 -2.65
N VAL A 265 -18.61 3.08 -3.96
CA VAL A 265 -19.41 2.16 -4.78
C VAL A 265 -19.23 0.72 -4.29
N ALA A 266 -18.01 0.28 -4.04
CA ALA A 266 -17.72 -1.04 -3.51
C ALA A 266 -18.39 -1.30 -2.13
N MET A 267 -18.43 -0.28 -1.26
CA MET A 267 -19.11 -0.37 0.03
C MET A 267 -20.61 -0.51 -0.14
N VAL A 268 -21.23 0.25 -1.07
CA VAL A 268 -22.68 0.20 -1.33
C VAL A 268 -23.09 -1.18 -1.87
N TYR A 269 -22.25 -1.78 -2.72
CA TYR A 269 -22.53 -3.10 -3.31
C TYR A 269 -21.93 -4.27 -2.52
N GLY A 270 -21.28 -4.03 -1.37
CA GLY A 270 -20.71 -5.10 -0.53
C GLY A 270 -19.52 -5.85 -1.13
N VAL A 271 -18.77 -5.23 -2.04
CA VAL A 271 -17.64 -5.88 -2.74
C VAL A 271 -16.36 -5.77 -1.95
N ASN A 272 -16.19 -6.66 -0.98
CA ASN A 272 -15.06 -6.61 -0.04
C ASN A 272 -13.68 -6.67 -0.73
N SER A 273 -13.53 -7.41 -1.81
CA SER A 273 -12.27 -7.50 -2.55
C SER A 273 -11.84 -6.16 -3.18
N ILE A 274 -12.80 -5.36 -3.65
CA ILE A 274 -12.53 -4.01 -4.17
C ILE A 274 -12.23 -3.05 -3.01
N ILE A 275 -12.93 -3.17 -1.88
CA ILE A 275 -12.66 -2.34 -0.70
C ILE A 275 -11.24 -2.59 -0.17
N SER A 276 -10.81 -3.86 -0.07
CA SER A 276 -9.48 -4.23 0.41
C SER A 276 -8.34 -3.74 -0.50
N PHE A 277 -8.63 -3.42 -1.76
CA PHE A 277 -7.71 -2.80 -2.68
C PHE A 277 -7.81 -1.26 -2.66
N SER A 278 -9.01 -0.70 -2.89
CA SER A 278 -9.20 0.73 -3.17
C SER A 278 -9.00 1.63 -1.94
N PHE A 279 -9.44 1.20 -0.76
CA PHE A 279 -9.32 2.00 0.45
C PHE A 279 -7.85 2.13 0.93
N PRO A 280 -7.07 1.04 1.08
CA PRO A 280 -5.65 1.16 1.41
C PRO A 280 -4.84 1.87 0.32
N MET A 281 -5.22 1.70 -0.95
CA MET A 281 -4.62 2.42 -2.06
C MET A 281 -4.80 3.94 -1.91
N MET A 282 -6.00 4.40 -1.54
CA MET A 282 -6.27 5.81 -1.29
C MET A 282 -5.38 6.37 -0.17
N ILE A 283 -5.24 5.65 0.94
CA ILE A 283 -4.35 6.05 2.06
C ILE A 283 -2.89 6.08 1.61
N GLY A 284 -2.46 5.08 0.84
CA GLY A 284 -1.10 5.03 0.28
C GLY A 284 -0.80 6.19 -0.68
N LEU A 285 -1.76 6.63 -1.50
CA LEU A 285 -1.61 7.80 -2.37
C LEU A 285 -1.46 9.10 -1.58
N ILE A 286 -2.21 9.27 -0.48
CA ILE A 286 -2.05 10.41 0.44
C ILE A 286 -0.66 10.39 1.06
N SER A 287 -0.23 9.23 1.55
CA SER A 287 1.11 9.02 2.12
C SER A 287 2.20 9.33 1.10
N GLY A 288 2.09 8.83 -0.14
CA GLY A 288 3.06 9.04 -1.22
C GLY A 288 3.22 10.50 -1.61
N THR A 289 2.12 11.26 -1.65
CA THR A 289 2.19 12.70 -1.88
C THR A 289 2.93 13.42 -0.75
N TYR A 290 2.61 13.06 0.50
CA TYR A 290 3.30 13.61 1.66
C TYR A 290 4.77 13.23 1.69
N SER A 291 5.11 11.97 1.50
CA SER A 291 6.48 11.45 1.60
C SER A 291 7.39 12.03 0.52
N THR A 292 6.89 12.19 -0.70
CA THR A 292 7.63 12.83 -1.80
C THR A 292 8.01 14.27 -1.46
N ILE A 293 7.08 15.06 -0.94
CA ILE A 293 7.27 16.48 -0.65
C ILE A 293 8.07 16.68 0.65
N CYS A 294 7.69 15.96 1.70
CA CYS A 294 8.14 16.22 3.06
C CYS A 294 9.28 15.29 3.54
N ILE A 295 9.51 14.15 2.86
CA ILE A 295 10.57 13.20 3.24
C ILE A 295 11.67 13.16 2.19
N ALA A 296 11.38 12.77 0.95
CA ALA A 296 12.38 12.47 -0.06
C ALA A 296 13.32 13.66 -0.33
N GLY A 297 12.75 14.84 -0.66
CA GLY A 297 13.53 16.06 -0.91
C GLY A 297 14.32 16.56 0.29
N PRO A 298 13.69 16.80 1.46
CA PRO A 298 14.38 17.25 2.66
C PRO A 298 15.43 16.28 3.20
N LEU A 299 15.21 14.96 3.10
CA LEU A 299 16.17 13.94 3.49
C LEU A 299 17.40 13.96 2.58
N TRP A 300 17.16 14.05 1.26
CA TRP A 300 18.24 14.15 0.29
C TRP A 300 19.12 15.40 0.53
N VAL A 301 18.53 16.57 0.72
CA VAL A 301 19.27 17.80 1.02
C VAL A 301 20.10 17.64 2.30
N TRP A 302 19.50 17.10 3.36
CA TRP A 302 20.18 16.90 4.64
C TRP A 302 21.39 15.97 4.52
N LEU A 303 21.28 14.88 3.77
CA LEU A 303 22.37 13.92 3.57
C LEU A 303 23.47 14.47 2.65
N GLU A 304 23.08 15.21 1.61
CA GLU A 304 24.03 15.82 0.69
C GLU A 304 24.84 16.94 1.38
N GLU A 305 24.19 17.79 2.19
CA GLU A 305 24.86 18.79 3.02
C GLU A 305 25.86 18.14 4.00
N LYS A 306 25.47 17.03 4.63
CA LYS A 306 26.35 16.29 5.55
C LYS A 306 27.54 15.67 4.84
N LYS A 307 27.36 15.13 3.64
CA LYS A 307 28.42 14.55 2.80
C LYS A 307 29.43 15.58 2.37
N ASN A 308 28.99 16.78 2.03
CA ASN A 308 29.83 17.89 1.56
C ASN A 308 30.46 18.70 2.71
N GLY A 309 30.45 18.20 3.96
CA GLY A 309 31.14 18.82 5.10
C GLY A 309 30.52 20.12 5.60
N GLY A 310 29.23 20.37 5.30
CA GLY A 310 28.53 21.57 5.73
C GLY A 310 28.95 22.86 4.99
N ASN A 311 29.82 22.78 4.00
CA ASN A 311 30.17 23.90 3.12
C ASN A 311 29.06 24.14 2.08
N SER A 312 27.94 24.72 2.51
CA SER A 312 27.15 25.53 1.60
C SER A 312 27.92 26.81 1.32
N PRO A 313 28.05 27.27 0.07
CA PRO A 313 28.52 28.61 -0.18
C PRO A 313 27.58 29.55 0.59
N LYS A 314 28.08 30.23 1.62
CA LYS A 314 27.39 31.36 2.20
C LYS A 314 27.20 32.34 1.05
N ALA A 315 25.96 32.73 0.78
CA ALA A 315 25.73 33.92 0.03
C ALA A 315 26.54 35.05 0.72
N GLU A 316 27.63 35.44 0.11
CA GLU A 316 28.27 36.71 0.47
C GLU A 316 27.17 37.76 0.36
N ALA A 317 26.81 38.33 1.51
CA ALA A 317 25.95 39.47 1.58
C ALA A 317 26.54 40.52 0.63
N ALA A 318 25.79 40.86 -0.38
CA ALA A 318 26.04 42.06 -1.15
C ALA A 318 25.87 43.23 -0.19
N THR A 319 26.99 43.61 0.45
CA THR A 319 27.25 44.94 0.96
C THR A 319 27.98 45.66 -0.15
N GLU A 320 27.19 46.42 -0.93
CA GLU A 320 27.56 47.71 -1.48
C GLU A 320 26.31 48.35 -2.08
#